data_e11f1ec57edcbfc1b88e9fcb07effe49
#
_entry.id   e11f1ec57edcbfc1b88e9fcb07effe49
#
_cell.length_a   1.000
_cell.length_b   1.000
_cell.length_c   1.000
_cell.angle_alpha   90.00
_cell.angle_beta   90.00
_cell.angle_gamma   90.00
#
_symmetry.space_group_name_H-M   'P 1'
#
loop_
_entity.id
_entity.type
_entity.pdbx_description
1 polymer ?
#
loop_
_entity_poly.entity_id
_entity_poly.type
_entity_poly.pdbx_seq_one_letter_code
_entity_poly.pdbx_strand_id
1 'polypeptide(L)'
;MTAEGHAYARFQRALEHRALWAAEDAARELQLSLHDALRLVHLYADRRSPKFERAALRWLERYLAESSPRLQSVAEVTASLARREHEAGEPI
;
A
#
# COMPACT_ATOMS: atom_id res chain seq x y z
N MET A 1 17.17 13.33 16.17
CA MET A 1 16.33 12.60 15.23
C MET A 1 15.34 13.55 14.57
N THR A 2 15.18 13.48 13.28
CA THR A 2 14.26 14.35 12.56
C THR A 2 12.81 13.91 12.77
N ALA A 3 11.86 14.84 12.57
CA ALA A 3 10.44 14.51 12.65
C ALA A 3 10.07 13.44 11.63
N GLU A 4 10.68 13.50 10.43
CA GLU A 4 10.46 12.53 9.37
C GLU A 4 10.96 11.14 9.78
N GLY A 5 12.13 11.05 10.40
CA GLY A 5 12.64 9.76 10.89
C GLY A 5 11.73 9.17 11.96
N HIS A 6 11.16 10.02 12.81
CA HIS A 6 10.22 9.58 13.83
C HIS A 6 8.93 9.05 13.20
N ALA A 7 8.41 9.76 12.20
CA ALA A 7 7.21 9.32 11.50
C ALA A 7 7.43 7.99 10.78
N TYR A 8 8.62 7.81 10.19
CA TYR A 8 8.94 6.56 9.51
C TYR A 8 8.98 5.38 10.49
N ALA A 9 9.57 5.58 11.67
CA ALA A 9 9.61 4.54 12.69
C ALA A 9 8.19 4.17 13.15
N ARG A 10 7.32 5.16 13.33
CA ARG A 10 5.92 4.92 13.67
C ARG A 10 5.21 4.12 12.57
N PHE A 11 5.49 4.46 11.30
CA PHE A 11 4.90 3.78 10.16
C PHE A 11 5.31 2.31 10.14
N GLN A 12 6.60 2.02 10.30
CA GLN A 12 7.09 0.65 10.33
C GLN A 12 6.44 -0.16 11.45
N ARG A 13 6.36 0.42 12.64
CA ARG A 13 5.75 -0.24 13.79
C ARG A 13 4.27 -0.54 13.54
N ALA A 14 3.57 0.43 12.94
CA ALA A 14 2.16 0.25 12.64
C ALA A 14 1.94 -0.88 11.64
N LEU A 15 2.81 -0.99 10.62
CA LEU A 15 2.72 -2.10 9.66
C LEU A 15 2.96 -3.44 10.33
N GLU A 16 3.95 -3.52 11.23
CA GLU A 16 4.26 -4.75 11.96
C GLU A 16 3.09 -5.22 12.81
N HIS A 17 2.38 -4.28 13.41
CA HIS A 17 1.23 -4.57 14.25
C HIS A 17 -0.09 -4.61 13.47
N ARG A 18 -0.02 -4.44 12.16
CA ARG A 18 -1.18 -4.42 11.27
C ARG A 18 -2.23 -3.39 11.72
N ALA A 19 -1.74 -2.29 12.26
CA ALA A 19 -2.57 -1.19 12.77
C ALA A 19 -2.80 -0.18 11.67
N LEU A 20 -3.86 -0.37 10.88
CA LEU A 20 -4.13 0.43 9.69
C LEU A 20 -4.22 1.92 9.99
N TRP A 21 -4.94 2.29 11.04
CA TRP A 21 -5.15 3.67 11.41
C TRP A 21 -3.84 4.40 11.72
N ALA A 22 -2.99 3.73 12.51
CA ALA A 22 -1.69 4.29 12.88
C ALA A 22 -0.78 4.39 11.66
N ALA A 23 -0.85 3.40 10.76
CA ALA A 23 -0.06 3.43 9.54
C ALA A 23 -0.47 4.58 8.62
N GLU A 24 -1.77 4.79 8.46
CA GLU A 24 -2.28 5.91 7.67
C GLU A 24 -1.86 7.26 8.26
N ASP A 25 -1.96 7.37 9.58
CA ASP A 25 -1.61 8.61 10.26
C ASP A 25 -0.14 8.95 10.06
N ALA A 26 0.74 7.97 10.25
CA ALA A 26 2.17 8.18 10.04
C ALA A 26 2.49 8.47 8.57
N ALA A 27 1.80 7.80 7.65
CA ALA A 27 2.02 7.98 6.22
C ALA A 27 1.73 9.40 5.75
N ARG A 28 0.83 10.11 6.41
CA ARG A 28 0.52 11.50 6.05
C ARG A 28 1.70 12.43 6.21
N GLU A 29 2.64 12.08 7.06
CA GLU A 29 3.83 12.89 7.32
C GLU A 29 5.03 12.46 6.47
N LEU A 30 4.83 11.51 5.57
CA LEU A 30 5.92 10.89 4.81
C LEU A 30 5.67 10.95 3.32
N GLN A 31 6.77 10.93 2.55
CA GLN A 31 6.72 10.63 1.14
C GLN A 31 7.17 9.18 1.00
N LEU A 32 6.21 8.28 0.96
CA LEU A 32 6.52 6.86 0.91
C LEU A 32 7.14 6.44 -0.42
N SER A 33 8.14 5.54 -0.35
CA SER A 33 8.65 4.89 -1.54
C SER A 33 7.54 4.02 -2.14
N LEU A 34 7.71 3.61 -3.39
CA LEU A 34 6.74 2.70 -4.02
C LEU A 34 6.59 1.42 -3.21
N HIS A 35 7.71 0.90 -2.69
CA HIS A 35 7.67 -0.32 -1.89
C HIS A 35 6.86 -0.14 -0.61
N ASP A 36 7.12 0.93 0.13
CA ASP A 36 6.40 1.18 1.38
C ASP A 36 4.94 1.52 1.15
N ALA A 37 4.65 2.25 0.07
CA ALA A 37 3.27 2.54 -0.31
C ALA A 37 2.52 1.24 -0.64
N LEU A 38 3.20 0.29 -1.30
CA LEU A 38 2.59 -1.01 -1.61
C LEU A 38 2.30 -1.80 -0.34
N ARG A 39 3.19 -1.73 0.65
CA ARG A 39 2.96 -2.38 1.94
C ARG A 39 1.69 -1.85 2.60
N LEU A 40 1.46 -0.55 2.50
CA LEU A 40 0.24 0.05 3.02
C LEU A 40 -0.99 -0.44 2.24
N VAL A 41 -0.88 -0.53 0.91
CA VAL A 41 -1.96 -1.07 0.07
C VAL A 41 -2.29 -2.51 0.51
N HIS A 42 -1.27 -3.33 0.74
CA HIS A 42 -1.48 -4.70 1.22
C HIS A 42 -2.18 -4.73 2.59
N LEU A 43 -1.85 -3.79 3.45
CA LEU A 43 -2.51 -3.70 4.76
C LEU A 43 -4.00 -3.34 4.60
N TYR A 44 -4.33 -2.45 3.66
CA TYR A 44 -5.73 -2.17 3.35
C TYR A 44 -6.47 -3.46 2.98
N ALA A 45 -5.86 -4.29 2.13
CA ALA A 45 -6.46 -5.56 1.74
C ALA A 45 -6.62 -6.50 2.93
N ASP A 46 -5.57 -6.62 3.74
CA ASP A 46 -5.58 -7.50 4.92
C ASP A 46 -6.65 -7.10 5.93
N ARG A 47 -6.92 -5.82 6.03
CA ARG A 47 -7.93 -5.29 6.94
C ARG A 47 -9.30 -5.14 6.29
N ARG A 48 -9.44 -5.59 5.05
CA ARG A 48 -10.67 -5.52 4.26
C ARG A 48 -11.25 -4.10 4.23
N SER A 49 -10.36 -3.13 4.06
CA SER A 49 -10.75 -1.74 4.02
C SER A 49 -11.44 -1.39 2.71
N PRO A 50 -12.52 -0.60 2.74
CA PRO A 50 -13.16 -0.12 1.51
C PRO A 50 -12.26 0.83 0.71
N LYS A 51 -11.15 1.27 1.30
CA LYS A 51 -10.18 2.13 0.62
C LYS A 51 -9.21 1.36 -0.27
N PHE A 52 -9.22 0.03 -0.20
CA PHE A 52 -8.23 -0.80 -0.89
C PHE A 52 -8.19 -0.54 -2.40
N GLU A 53 -9.33 -0.61 -3.07
CA GLU A 53 -9.36 -0.49 -4.52
C GLU A 53 -8.79 0.85 -4.99
N ARG A 54 -9.24 1.94 -4.36
CA ARG A 54 -8.74 3.28 -4.71
C ARG A 54 -7.25 3.41 -4.44
N ALA A 55 -6.79 2.88 -3.31
CA ALA A 55 -5.38 2.93 -2.95
C ALA A 55 -4.54 2.11 -3.94
N ALA A 56 -5.03 0.94 -4.33
CA ALA A 56 -4.33 0.07 -5.29
C ALA A 56 -4.22 0.72 -6.66
N LEU A 57 -5.30 1.34 -7.14
CA LEU A 57 -5.30 2.02 -8.44
C LEU A 57 -4.36 3.23 -8.43
N ARG A 58 -4.37 3.98 -7.35
CA ARG A 58 -3.47 5.12 -7.19
C ARG A 58 -2.02 4.67 -7.15
N TRP A 59 -1.74 3.56 -6.49
CA TRP A 59 -0.39 2.99 -6.45
C TRP A 59 0.06 2.53 -7.83
N LEU A 60 -0.81 1.87 -8.59
CA LEU A 60 -0.50 1.44 -9.95
C LEU A 60 -0.17 2.63 -10.86
N GLU A 61 -0.95 3.70 -10.75
CA GLU A 61 -0.71 4.91 -11.52
C GLU A 61 0.67 5.48 -11.22
N ARG A 62 1.03 5.54 -9.96
CA ARG A 62 2.35 5.99 -9.52
C ARG A 62 3.46 5.06 -10.02
N TYR A 63 3.23 3.75 -9.94
CA TYR A 63 4.17 2.73 -10.41
C TYR A 63 4.47 2.92 -11.90
N LEU A 64 3.45 3.12 -12.71
CA LEU A 64 3.61 3.36 -14.14
C LEU A 64 4.40 4.63 -14.42
N ALA A 65 4.14 5.68 -13.67
CA ALA A 65 4.79 6.97 -13.86
C ALA A 65 6.25 6.97 -13.43
N GLU A 66 6.56 6.32 -12.30
CA GLU A 66 7.90 6.39 -11.72
C GLU A 66 8.85 5.30 -12.19
N SER A 67 8.34 4.12 -12.56
CA SER A 67 9.19 2.97 -12.86
C SER A 67 9.33 2.67 -14.34
N SER A 68 8.49 3.20 -15.20
CA SER A 68 8.46 2.89 -16.63
C SER A 68 8.59 1.38 -16.87
N PRO A 69 7.74 0.57 -16.27
CA PRO A 69 7.89 -0.88 -16.26
C PRO A 69 7.51 -1.51 -17.60
N ARG A 70 7.98 -2.75 -17.80
CA ARG A 70 7.55 -3.55 -18.94
C ARG A 70 6.08 -3.95 -18.76
N LEU A 71 5.40 -4.16 -19.88
CA LEU A 71 4.00 -4.54 -19.86
C LEU A 71 3.76 -5.83 -19.07
N GLN A 72 4.66 -6.82 -19.20
CA GLN A 72 4.54 -8.06 -18.44
C GLN A 72 4.59 -7.80 -16.94
N SER A 73 5.48 -6.92 -16.49
CA SER A 73 5.57 -6.57 -15.07
C SER A 73 4.30 -5.90 -14.58
N VAL A 74 3.72 -5.02 -15.41
CA VAL A 74 2.46 -4.35 -15.09
C VAL A 74 1.35 -5.40 -14.94
N ALA A 75 1.30 -6.35 -15.87
CA ALA A 75 0.28 -7.40 -15.83
C ALA A 75 0.39 -8.25 -14.56
N GLU A 76 1.62 -8.62 -14.18
CA GLU A 76 1.84 -9.43 -12.99
C GLU A 76 1.44 -8.70 -11.71
N VAL A 77 1.83 -7.43 -11.58
CA VAL A 77 1.48 -6.63 -10.41
C VAL A 77 -0.02 -6.42 -10.34
N THR A 78 -0.63 -6.08 -11.47
CA THR A 78 -2.07 -5.85 -11.54
C THR A 78 -2.84 -7.12 -11.17
N ALA A 79 -2.40 -8.27 -11.68
CA ALA A 79 -3.02 -9.55 -11.36
C ALA A 79 -2.90 -9.87 -9.86
N SER A 80 -1.76 -9.56 -9.27
CA SER A 80 -1.54 -9.78 -7.84
C SER A 80 -2.50 -8.94 -6.99
N LEU A 81 -2.66 -7.67 -7.34
CA LEU A 81 -3.58 -6.77 -6.63
C LEU A 81 -5.04 -7.19 -6.84
N ALA A 82 -5.38 -7.60 -8.05
CA ALA A 82 -6.73 -8.06 -8.36
C ALA A 82 -7.09 -9.31 -7.56
N ARG A 83 -6.14 -10.22 -7.37
CA ARG A 83 -6.36 -11.41 -6.54
C ARG A 83 -6.63 -11.03 -5.09
N ARG A 84 -5.90 -10.05 -4.56
CA ARG A 84 -6.12 -9.60 -3.19
C ARG A 84 -7.50 -8.97 -3.01
N GLU A 85 -7.94 -8.19 -4.01
CA GLU A 85 -9.28 -7.62 -3.99
C GLU A 85 -10.34 -8.72 -3.98
N HIS A 86 -10.16 -9.73 -4.81
CA HIS A 86 -11.08 -10.86 -4.88
C HIS A 86 -11.15 -11.61 -3.55
N GLU A 87 -9.99 -11.93 -2.98
CA GLU A 87 -9.91 -12.63 -1.70
C GLU A 87 -10.56 -11.83 -0.58
N ALA A 88 -10.32 -10.51 -0.56
CA ALA A 88 -10.87 -9.64 0.49
C ALA A 88 -12.38 -9.47 0.35
N GLY A 89 -12.90 -9.50 -0.88
CA GLY A 89 -14.31 -9.31 -1.16
C GLY A 89 -15.14 -10.58 -1.16
N GLU A 90 -14.51 -11.74 -1.10
CA GLU A 90 -15.21 -13.00 -1.19
C GLU A 90 -15.94 -13.36 0.09
N PRO A 91 -17.23 -13.71 0.01
CA PRO A 91 -17.96 -14.12 1.21
C PRO A 91 -17.46 -15.50 1.67
N ILE A 92 -17.38 -15.65 2.95
CA ILE A 92 -16.91 -16.89 3.58
C ILE A 92 -18.06 -17.90 3.63
#